data_32ee895e9425951a28fda47ac92e4a0d
#
_entry.id   32ee895e9425951a28fda47ac92e4a0d
#
_cell.length_a   1.000
_cell.length_b   1.000
_cell.length_c   1.000
_cell.angle_alpha   90.00
_cell.angle_beta   90.00
_cell.angle_gamma   90.00
#
_symmetry.space_group_name_H-M   'P 1'
#
loop_
_entity.id
_entity.type
_entity.pdbx_description
1 polymer ?
#
loop_
_entity_poly.entity_id
_entity_poly.type
_entity_poly.pdbx_seq_one_letter_code
_entity_poly.pdbx_strand_id
1 'polypeptide(L)'
;MSSAHTANPVERASNVILGIDHVGIAVHDVAGATGDFADLLAHTPTQIEEVDGQAVRVAFVPAAWVSERGARVELLSPADPANPSGAIARFLERRGEGLHHVCFLTDDIEGEIARLSPRYTMVDETPRRGHGGRVAFLHPRGAHGVLVELIERDEFPAPDPPTEAQATATGEGVGARSADAEGNHAVRLLDAARRGDRRALARALTTVETGGAAGRAVVAGASLVEPGPTIVVGITGAPGSGKSTLVSALAQQWRVSEPQSTIAVLAIDPSSPVTGGAVLGDRVRMGPLAGDSGVFVRSVAGRGSGDGLSDAADDMIAILRAVGFGVVFLETVGSGQDALAVDALVDIVVVVHAPGLGDSIQGLKAGLVDVADVLVVNKADLDGATALASALRFGRGEDPICPVLEVSSTTGEGIAGLREAIVEASNRPRDPFARARRAIEIGRAHV
;
A
#
# COMPACT_ATOMS: atom_id res chain seq x y z
N MET A 1 -57.44 -0.79 8.60
CA MET A 1 -56.74 -0.73 7.29
C MET A 1 -55.30 -0.34 7.55
N SER A 2 -54.48 -1.33 7.67
CA SER A 2 -53.05 -1.20 8.03
C SER A 2 -52.26 -1.12 6.73
N SER A 3 -51.57 0.01 6.49
CA SER A 3 -50.64 0.17 5.37
C SER A 3 -49.28 -0.30 5.80
N ALA A 4 -48.90 -1.47 5.29
CA ALA A 4 -47.54 -1.98 5.41
C ALA A 4 -46.59 -1.10 4.60
N HIS A 5 -45.62 -0.47 5.27
CA HIS A 5 -44.45 0.14 4.64
C HIS A 5 -43.53 -1.01 4.19
N THR A 6 -43.48 -1.25 2.90
CA THR A 6 -42.46 -2.05 2.27
C THR A 6 -41.19 -1.23 2.26
N ALA A 7 -40.22 -1.62 3.09
CA ALA A 7 -38.84 -1.11 3.04
C ALA A 7 -38.22 -1.50 1.70
N ASN A 8 -37.77 -0.50 0.97
CA ASN A 8 -36.98 -0.63 -0.25
C ASN A 8 -35.62 -1.27 0.10
N PRO A 9 -35.20 -2.37 -0.52
CA PRO A 9 -33.85 -2.89 -0.30
C PRO A 9 -32.87 -1.89 -0.90
N VAL A 10 -32.06 -1.29 -0.05
CA VAL A 10 -30.90 -0.50 -0.46
C VAL A 10 -30.00 -1.42 -1.31
N GLU A 11 -29.92 -1.13 -2.61
CA GLU A 11 -28.92 -1.71 -3.50
C GLU A 11 -27.56 -1.47 -2.87
N ARG A 12 -26.95 -2.53 -2.35
CA ARG A 12 -25.51 -2.53 -2.03
C ARG A 12 -24.78 -2.37 -3.36
N ALA A 13 -24.15 -1.24 -3.57
CA ALA A 13 -23.12 -1.12 -4.59
C ALA A 13 -22.00 -2.11 -4.19
N SER A 14 -22.02 -3.30 -4.78
CA SER A 14 -21.03 -4.33 -4.55
C SER A 14 -19.72 -3.87 -5.18
N ASN A 15 -18.76 -3.49 -4.37
CA ASN A 15 -17.35 -3.48 -4.76
C ASN A 15 -16.91 -4.93 -4.79
N VAL A 16 -16.69 -5.44 -5.96
CA VAL A 16 -16.69 -6.86 -6.21
C VAL A 16 -15.29 -7.48 -6.15
N ILE A 17 -14.21 -6.69 -6.34
CA ILE A 17 -12.83 -7.15 -6.12
C ILE A 17 -12.33 -6.59 -4.78
N LEU A 18 -12.03 -7.49 -3.84
CA LEU A 18 -11.62 -7.17 -2.48
C LEU A 18 -10.10 -6.99 -2.34
N GLY A 19 -9.31 -7.54 -3.27
CA GLY A 19 -7.85 -7.46 -3.27
C GLY A 19 -7.20 -8.61 -4.04
N ILE A 20 -5.87 -8.67 -4.00
CA ILE A 20 -5.11 -9.83 -4.50
C ILE A 20 -5.13 -10.91 -3.42
N ASP A 21 -5.58 -12.10 -3.77
CA ASP A 21 -5.55 -13.27 -2.89
C ASP A 21 -4.15 -13.93 -2.92
N HIS A 22 -3.66 -14.22 -4.12
CA HIS A 22 -2.34 -14.83 -4.30
C HIS A 22 -1.76 -14.56 -5.69
N VAL A 23 -0.47 -14.86 -5.80
CA VAL A 23 0.26 -14.91 -7.06
C VAL A 23 0.71 -16.34 -7.29
N GLY A 24 0.29 -16.95 -8.40
CA GLY A 24 0.64 -18.32 -8.76
C GLY A 24 1.95 -18.40 -9.54
N ILE A 25 2.89 -19.18 -9.07
CA ILE A 25 4.18 -19.44 -9.71
C ILE A 25 4.27 -20.92 -10.07
N ALA A 26 4.43 -21.23 -11.35
CA ALA A 26 4.64 -22.60 -11.82
C ALA A 26 6.10 -23.00 -11.66
N VAL A 27 6.33 -24.17 -11.05
CA VAL A 27 7.66 -24.74 -10.77
C VAL A 27 7.70 -26.22 -11.14
N HIS A 28 8.88 -26.75 -11.44
CA HIS A 28 9.05 -28.18 -11.69
C HIS A 28 9.02 -29.01 -10.40
N ASP A 29 9.62 -28.47 -9.34
CA ASP A 29 9.68 -29.09 -8.02
C ASP A 29 9.06 -28.19 -6.96
N VAL A 30 7.77 -28.44 -6.62
CA VAL A 30 7.06 -27.68 -5.60
C VAL A 30 7.68 -27.84 -4.21
N ALA A 31 8.30 -28.98 -3.90
CA ALA A 31 8.88 -29.21 -2.58
C ALA A 31 10.16 -28.38 -2.38
N GLY A 32 11.06 -28.38 -3.37
CA GLY A 32 12.26 -27.54 -3.35
C GLY A 32 11.90 -26.05 -3.33
N ALA A 33 11.05 -25.61 -4.27
CA ALA A 33 10.62 -24.23 -4.35
C ALA A 33 9.91 -23.74 -3.07
N THR A 34 9.15 -24.60 -2.40
CA THR A 34 8.51 -24.27 -1.12
C THR A 34 9.54 -23.92 -0.05
N GLY A 35 10.67 -24.67 0.01
CA GLY A 35 11.78 -24.37 0.90
C GLY A 35 12.42 -23.00 0.58
N ASP A 36 12.74 -22.76 -0.69
CA ASP A 36 13.37 -21.52 -1.14
C ASP A 36 12.50 -20.29 -0.85
N PHE A 37 11.21 -20.37 -1.13
CA PHE A 37 10.27 -19.27 -0.85
C PHE A 37 9.97 -19.10 0.64
N ALA A 38 9.98 -20.18 1.43
CA ALA A 38 9.86 -20.09 2.88
C ALA A 38 11.05 -19.33 3.49
N ASP A 39 12.25 -19.60 3.02
CA ASP A 39 13.46 -18.88 3.44
C ASP A 39 13.45 -17.43 2.97
N LEU A 40 13.07 -17.17 1.69
CA LEU A 40 12.98 -15.83 1.12
C LEU A 40 11.98 -14.97 1.85
N LEU A 41 10.81 -15.50 2.19
CA LEU A 41 9.72 -14.76 2.82
C LEU A 41 9.76 -14.85 4.35
N ALA A 42 10.67 -15.63 4.92
CA ALA A 42 10.78 -15.90 6.35
C ALA A 42 9.46 -16.42 6.98
N HIS A 43 8.72 -17.24 6.22
CA HIS A 43 7.40 -17.76 6.63
C HIS A 43 7.30 -19.27 6.47
N THR A 44 6.50 -19.87 7.36
CA THR A 44 6.21 -21.31 7.28
C THR A 44 5.21 -21.56 6.15
N PRO A 45 5.52 -22.40 5.15
CA PRO A 45 4.61 -22.75 4.08
C PRO A 45 3.50 -23.68 4.57
N THR A 46 2.41 -23.74 3.81
CA THR A 46 1.39 -24.79 4.01
C THR A 46 1.93 -26.15 3.61
N GLN A 47 1.23 -27.22 4.00
CA GLN A 47 1.51 -28.55 3.45
C GLN A 47 1.26 -28.55 1.93
N ILE A 48 2.02 -29.41 1.22
CA ILE A 48 1.80 -29.60 -0.21
C ILE A 48 0.55 -30.46 -0.38
N GLU A 49 -0.41 -29.96 -1.13
CA GLU A 49 -1.68 -30.63 -1.40
C GLU A 49 -1.84 -30.91 -2.89
N GLU A 50 -2.58 -31.94 -3.24
CA GLU A 50 -2.99 -32.23 -4.60
C GLU A 50 -4.42 -31.70 -4.81
N VAL A 51 -4.62 -30.87 -5.84
CA VAL A 51 -5.93 -30.31 -6.14
C VAL A 51 -6.74 -31.27 -6.98
N ASP A 52 -7.79 -31.82 -6.40
CA ASP A 52 -8.67 -32.79 -7.03
C ASP A 52 -9.19 -32.27 -8.39
N GLY A 53 -9.07 -33.13 -9.43
CA GLY A 53 -9.56 -32.84 -10.78
C GLY A 53 -8.72 -31.84 -11.58
N GLN A 54 -7.64 -31.27 -11.04
CA GLN A 54 -6.76 -30.33 -11.74
C GLN A 54 -5.39 -30.92 -12.12
N ALA A 55 -5.03 -32.06 -11.57
CA ALA A 55 -3.72 -32.71 -11.74
C ALA A 55 -2.55 -31.79 -11.39
N VAL A 56 -2.67 -31.02 -10.31
CA VAL A 56 -1.71 -30.02 -9.83
C VAL A 56 -1.45 -30.23 -8.36
N ARG A 57 -0.18 -30.11 -7.95
CA ARG A 57 0.23 -30.02 -6.55
C ARG A 57 0.47 -28.56 -6.23
N VAL A 58 -0.03 -28.11 -5.09
CA VAL A 58 0.08 -26.72 -4.63
C VAL A 58 0.66 -26.63 -3.23
N ALA A 59 1.37 -25.56 -2.96
CA ALA A 59 1.74 -25.11 -1.62
C ALA A 59 1.63 -23.59 -1.56
N PHE A 60 1.19 -23.06 -0.43
CA PHE A 60 1.13 -21.62 -0.20
C PHE A 60 2.24 -21.21 0.78
N VAL A 61 2.94 -20.15 0.41
CA VAL A 61 3.85 -19.45 1.33
C VAL A 61 3.21 -18.10 1.63
N PRO A 62 2.80 -17.85 2.89
CA PRO A 62 2.26 -16.54 3.25
C PRO A 62 3.32 -15.47 3.01
N ALA A 63 3.00 -14.43 2.26
CA ALA A 63 3.80 -13.23 2.28
C ALA A 63 3.40 -12.44 3.53
N ALA A 64 4.37 -12.11 4.39
CA ALA A 64 4.12 -11.44 5.66
C ALA A 64 3.61 -10.04 5.45
N TRP A 65 2.34 -9.89 5.25
CA TRP A 65 1.66 -8.61 5.32
C TRP A 65 0.68 -8.63 6.49
N VAL A 66 0.70 -7.59 7.25
CA VAL A 66 0.07 -7.38 8.57
C VAL A 66 -1.47 -7.33 8.52
N SER A 67 -2.11 -7.73 7.45
CA SER A 67 -3.56 -7.84 7.37
C SER A 67 -3.98 -9.28 7.08
N GLU A 68 -5.09 -9.71 7.63
CA GLU A 68 -5.77 -11.00 7.33
C GLU A 68 -6.09 -11.21 5.83
N ARG A 69 -5.75 -10.23 4.98
CA ARG A 69 -5.93 -10.18 3.52
C ARG A 69 -4.62 -10.07 2.74
N GLY A 70 -3.48 -10.40 3.34
CA GLY A 70 -2.18 -10.38 2.65
C GLY A 70 -2.15 -11.32 1.46
N ALA A 71 -1.59 -10.88 0.33
CA ALA A 71 -1.34 -11.75 -0.81
C ALA A 71 -0.40 -12.88 -0.40
N ARG A 72 -0.60 -14.08 -0.96
CA ARG A 72 0.25 -15.27 -0.73
C ARG A 72 0.97 -15.61 -2.02
N VAL A 73 2.05 -16.35 -1.92
CA VAL A 73 2.66 -17.02 -3.06
C VAL A 73 2.10 -18.45 -3.11
N GLU A 74 1.46 -18.77 -4.23
CA GLU A 74 1.05 -20.14 -4.54
C GLU A 74 2.09 -20.76 -5.47
N LEU A 75 2.68 -21.87 -5.04
CA LEU A 75 3.61 -22.66 -5.84
C LEU A 75 2.88 -23.84 -6.45
N LEU A 76 2.95 -23.98 -7.79
CA LEU A 76 2.22 -24.99 -8.53
C LEU A 76 3.15 -25.89 -9.30
N SER A 77 3.00 -27.21 -9.16
CA SER A 77 3.67 -28.18 -10.03
C SER A 77 2.68 -29.19 -10.59
N PRO A 78 2.99 -29.88 -11.72
CA PRO A 78 2.18 -31.01 -12.16
C PRO A 78 2.11 -32.09 -11.08
N ALA A 79 0.94 -32.67 -10.82
CA ALA A 79 0.79 -33.78 -9.88
C ALA A 79 1.55 -35.01 -10.37
N ASP A 80 1.52 -35.27 -11.68
CA ASP A 80 2.33 -36.29 -12.36
C ASP A 80 3.27 -35.60 -13.37
N PRO A 81 4.58 -35.52 -13.06
CA PRO A 81 5.56 -34.94 -13.97
C PRO A 81 5.67 -35.68 -15.32
N ALA A 82 5.26 -36.95 -15.39
CA ALA A 82 5.28 -37.73 -16.63
C ALA A 82 4.06 -37.50 -17.53
N ASN A 83 3.03 -36.78 -17.04
CA ASN A 83 1.82 -36.46 -17.78
C ASN A 83 1.83 -35.03 -18.34
N PRO A 84 2.13 -34.79 -19.63
CA PRO A 84 2.23 -33.44 -20.19
C PRO A 84 0.86 -32.79 -20.45
N SER A 85 -0.26 -33.44 -20.15
CA SER A 85 -1.59 -32.96 -20.52
C SER A 85 -2.14 -31.86 -19.60
N GLY A 86 -1.57 -31.65 -18.41
CA GLY A 86 -2.00 -30.62 -17.46
C GLY A 86 -1.70 -29.20 -17.91
N ALA A 87 -2.48 -28.23 -17.43
CA ALA A 87 -2.27 -26.80 -17.76
C ALA A 87 -0.90 -26.30 -17.31
N ILE A 88 -0.48 -26.66 -16.10
CA ILE A 88 0.83 -26.32 -15.53
C ILE A 88 1.98 -27.00 -16.28
N ALA A 89 1.82 -28.28 -16.64
CA ALA A 89 2.84 -28.97 -17.44
C ALA A 89 3.07 -28.27 -18.79
N ARG A 90 2.00 -27.94 -19.51
CA ARG A 90 2.09 -27.19 -20.78
C ARG A 90 2.67 -25.79 -20.62
N PHE A 91 2.40 -25.12 -19.49
CA PHE A 91 3.00 -23.82 -19.21
C PHE A 91 4.51 -23.95 -19.03
N LEU A 92 4.96 -24.90 -18.18
CA LEU A 92 6.37 -25.16 -17.90
C LEU A 92 7.13 -25.54 -19.18
N GLU A 93 6.55 -26.39 -20.02
CA GLU A 93 7.15 -26.77 -21.32
C GLU A 93 7.37 -25.57 -22.25
N ARG A 94 6.45 -24.61 -22.27
CA ARG A 94 6.47 -23.48 -23.21
C ARG A 94 7.25 -22.27 -22.68
N ARG A 95 7.24 -22.05 -21.38
CA ARG A 95 7.74 -20.81 -20.74
C ARG A 95 8.80 -21.03 -19.68
N GLY A 96 8.99 -22.28 -19.25
CA GLY A 96 9.81 -22.60 -18.05
C GLY A 96 9.10 -22.22 -16.77
N GLU A 97 9.84 -22.23 -15.68
CA GLU A 97 9.36 -21.78 -14.37
C GLU A 97 9.09 -20.28 -14.33
N GLY A 98 8.09 -19.86 -13.58
CA GLY A 98 7.78 -18.46 -13.39
C GLY A 98 6.32 -18.14 -13.14
N LEU A 99 5.98 -16.85 -13.20
CA LEU A 99 4.65 -16.33 -12.93
C LEU A 99 3.61 -16.96 -13.88
N HIS A 100 2.62 -17.64 -13.29
CA HIS A 100 1.55 -18.30 -14.01
C HIS A 100 0.26 -17.45 -14.03
N HIS A 101 -0.21 -16.98 -12.87
CA HIS A 101 -1.42 -16.18 -12.76
C HIS A 101 -1.39 -15.22 -11.57
N VAL A 102 -2.33 -14.28 -11.59
CA VAL A 102 -2.66 -13.42 -10.44
C VAL A 102 -4.10 -13.71 -10.07
N CYS A 103 -4.35 -13.98 -8.78
CA CYS A 103 -5.67 -14.29 -8.26
C CYS A 103 -6.24 -13.12 -7.48
N PHE A 104 -7.46 -12.73 -7.81
CA PHE A 104 -8.21 -11.68 -7.13
C PHE A 104 -9.34 -12.28 -6.28
N LEU A 105 -9.45 -11.81 -5.06
CA LEU A 105 -10.51 -12.16 -4.13
C LEU A 105 -11.79 -11.38 -4.43
N THR A 106 -12.91 -12.06 -4.43
CA THR A 106 -14.25 -11.46 -4.57
C THR A 106 -15.22 -12.07 -3.55
N ASP A 107 -16.27 -11.36 -3.22
CA ASP A 107 -17.40 -11.82 -2.40
C ASP A 107 -18.64 -12.19 -3.24
N ASP A 108 -18.57 -11.99 -4.57
CA ASP A 108 -19.62 -12.34 -5.54
C ASP A 108 -18.99 -12.72 -6.88
N ILE A 109 -18.58 -13.99 -7.02
CA ILE A 109 -17.89 -14.46 -8.23
C ILE A 109 -18.81 -14.49 -9.46
N GLU A 110 -20.09 -14.78 -9.29
CA GLU A 110 -21.07 -14.75 -10.38
C GLU A 110 -21.29 -13.32 -10.90
N GLY A 111 -21.42 -12.35 -9.97
CA GLY A 111 -21.54 -10.93 -10.31
C GLY A 111 -20.31 -10.44 -11.06
N GLU A 112 -19.11 -10.88 -10.67
CA GLU A 112 -17.88 -10.51 -11.38
C GLU A 112 -17.76 -11.13 -12.76
N ILE A 113 -18.11 -12.41 -12.93
CA ILE A 113 -18.17 -13.03 -14.24
C ILE A 113 -19.14 -12.26 -15.14
N ALA A 114 -20.33 -11.93 -14.64
CA ALA A 114 -21.33 -11.17 -15.41
C ALA A 114 -20.84 -9.76 -15.77
N ARG A 115 -20.12 -9.08 -14.88
CA ARG A 115 -19.56 -7.75 -15.11
C ARG A 115 -18.43 -7.76 -16.13
N LEU A 116 -17.57 -8.80 -16.10
CA LEU A 116 -16.35 -8.86 -16.90
C LEU A 116 -16.57 -9.50 -18.28
N SER A 117 -17.46 -10.48 -18.41
CA SER A 117 -17.69 -11.22 -19.65
C SER A 117 -18.04 -10.36 -20.88
N PRO A 118 -18.69 -9.18 -20.80
CA PRO A 118 -18.93 -8.34 -21.97
C PRO A 118 -17.64 -7.70 -22.55
N ARG A 119 -16.58 -7.61 -21.77
CA ARG A 119 -15.32 -6.92 -22.15
C ARG A 119 -14.11 -7.86 -22.24
N TYR A 120 -14.14 -8.99 -21.54
CA TYR A 120 -13.03 -9.92 -21.44
C TYR A 120 -13.46 -11.33 -21.84
N THR A 121 -12.54 -12.07 -22.43
CA THR A 121 -12.77 -13.48 -22.74
C THR A 121 -12.60 -14.30 -21.46
N MET A 122 -13.68 -14.91 -21.00
CA MET A 122 -13.62 -15.85 -19.87
C MET A 122 -13.10 -17.21 -20.36
N VAL A 123 -12.33 -17.90 -19.51
CA VAL A 123 -12.01 -19.32 -19.66
C VAL A 123 -13.14 -20.17 -19.09
N ASP A 124 -13.64 -19.74 -17.92
CA ASP A 124 -14.76 -20.36 -17.23
C ASP A 124 -15.97 -19.43 -17.30
N GLU A 125 -17.07 -19.86 -17.94
CA GLU A 125 -18.33 -19.09 -17.99
C GLU A 125 -19.13 -19.21 -16.69
N THR A 126 -18.86 -20.24 -15.90
CA THR A 126 -19.44 -20.48 -14.58
C THR A 126 -18.33 -20.84 -13.59
N PRO A 127 -18.44 -20.43 -12.31
CA PRO A 127 -17.45 -20.77 -11.31
C PRO A 127 -17.32 -22.28 -11.14
N ARG A 128 -16.10 -22.75 -10.97
CA ARG A 128 -15.80 -24.16 -10.65
C ARG A 128 -15.09 -24.25 -9.29
N ARG A 129 -15.05 -25.46 -8.74
CA ARG A 129 -14.35 -25.72 -7.48
C ARG A 129 -12.84 -25.56 -7.70
N GLY A 130 -12.20 -24.75 -6.87
CA GLY A 130 -10.75 -24.56 -6.76
C GLY A 130 -10.25 -24.89 -5.36
N HIS A 131 -8.97 -24.61 -5.11
CA HIS A 131 -8.41 -24.75 -3.79
C HIS A 131 -8.93 -23.67 -2.85
N GLY A 132 -9.70 -24.06 -1.82
CA GLY A 132 -10.23 -23.15 -0.79
C GLY A 132 -11.39 -22.25 -1.21
N GLY A 133 -12.06 -22.52 -2.36
CA GLY A 133 -13.20 -21.73 -2.79
C GLY A 133 -13.70 -22.03 -4.19
N ARG A 134 -14.55 -21.16 -4.71
CA ARG A 134 -15.02 -21.16 -6.09
C ARG A 134 -14.12 -20.27 -6.93
N VAL A 135 -13.70 -20.74 -8.11
CA VAL A 135 -12.77 -20.00 -8.97
C VAL A 135 -13.30 -19.87 -10.40
N ALA A 136 -12.88 -18.82 -11.08
CA ALA A 136 -13.09 -18.62 -12.51
C ALA A 136 -11.89 -17.90 -13.11
N PHE A 137 -11.56 -18.20 -14.38
CA PHE A 137 -10.39 -17.65 -15.04
C PHE A 137 -10.77 -16.74 -16.21
N LEU A 138 -10.03 -15.64 -16.36
CA LEU A 138 -10.05 -14.80 -17.54
C LEU A 138 -8.88 -15.19 -18.45
N HIS A 139 -9.16 -15.29 -19.74
CA HIS A 139 -8.15 -15.68 -20.73
C HIS A 139 -7.08 -14.58 -20.91
N PRO A 140 -5.78 -14.92 -20.97
CA PRO A 140 -4.70 -13.96 -21.10
C PRO A 140 -4.81 -12.98 -22.27
N ARG A 141 -5.49 -13.37 -23.38
CA ARG A 141 -5.68 -12.49 -24.55
C ARG A 141 -6.47 -11.23 -24.23
N GLY A 142 -7.41 -11.30 -23.28
CA GLY A 142 -8.19 -10.14 -22.83
C GLY A 142 -7.48 -9.34 -21.72
N ALA A 143 -6.51 -9.94 -21.03
CA ALA A 143 -5.85 -9.39 -19.87
C ALA A 143 -4.34 -9.15 -20.11
N HIS A 144 -3.98 -8.62 -21.28
CA HIS A 144 -2.60 -8.24 -21.64
C HIS A 144 -1.54 -9.35 -21.46
N GLY A 145 -1.94 -10.62 -21.68
CA GLY A 145 -1.05 -11.76 -21.56
C GLY A 145 -0.95 -12.38 -20.16
N VAL A 146 -1.65 -11.82 -19.17
CA VAL A 146 -1.73 -12.35 -17.81
C VAL A 146 -2.95 -13.27 -17.69
N LEU A 147 -2.78 -14.46 -17.14
CA LEU A 147 -3.88 -15.30 -16.69
C LEU A 147 -4.40 -14.72 -15.37
N VAL A 148 -5.67 -14.33 -15.34
CA VAL A 148 -6.31 -13.78 -14.15
C VAL A 148 -7.26 -14.82 -13.58
N GLU A 149 -7.13 -15.10 -12.30
CA GLU A 149 -8.04 -15.92 -11.52
C GLU A 149 -8.91 -15.03 -10.65
N LEU A 150 -10.19 -15.37 -10.53
CA LEU A 150 -11.11 -14.85 -9.52
C LEU A 150 -11.36 -15.95 -8.52
N ILE A 151 -11.34 -15.64 -7.24
CA ILE A 151 -11.69 -16.58 -6.18
C ILE A 151 -12.73 -16.00 -5.22
N GLU A 152 -13.77 -16.79 -4.95
CA GLU A 152 -14.67 -16.58 -3.82
C GLU A 152 -14.41 -17.70 -2.81
N ARG A 153 -13.89 -17.34 -1.64
CA ARG A 153 -13.50 -18.31 -0.64
C ARG A 153 -14.69 -18.83 0.15
N ASP A 154 -14.65 -20.13 0.49
CA ASP A 154 -15.68 -20.76 1.35
C ASP A 154 -15.66 -20.21 2.76
N GLU A 155 -14.48 -19.97 3.30
CA GLU A 155 -14.23 -19.34 4.57
C GLU A 155 -13.04 -18.38 4.42
N PHE A 156 -13.11 -17.23 5.06
CA PHE A 156 -11.91 -16.41 5.23
C PHE A 156 -10.96 -17.20 6.13
N PRO A 157 -9.70 -17.47 5.72
CA PRO A 157 -8.79 -18.24 6.54
C PRO A 157 -8.66 -17.57 7.89
N ALA A 158 -9.07 -18.29 8.95
CA ALA A 158 -8.65 -17.96 10.30
C ALA A 158 -7.12 -18.04 10.34
N PRO A 159 -6.44 -17.18 11.10
CA PRO A 159 -4.99 -17.28 11.25
C PRO A 159 -4.62 -18.70 11.70
N ASP A 160 -3.71 -19.35 10.99
CA ASP A 160 -3.23 -20.67 11.34
C ASP A 160 -2.76 -20.70 12.81
N PRO A 161 -3.22 -21.64 13.62
CA PRO A 161 -2.70 -21.79 14.98
C PRO A 161 -1.19 -22.08 14.90
N PRO A 162 -0.38 -21.51 15.80
CA PRO A 162 1.06 -21.73 15.80
C PRO A 162 1.36 -23.23 15.87
N THR A 163 2.20 -23.73 14.97
CA THR A 163 2.57 -25.14 14.92
C THR A 163 3.26 -25.57 16.22
N GLU A 164 3.05 -26.81 16.66
CA GLU A 164 3.62 -27.38 17.90
C GLU A 164 5.16 -27.23 18.03
N ALA A 165 5.88 -27.05 16.90
CA ALA A 165 7.31 -26.78 16.91
C ALA A 165 7.69 -25.41 17.51
N GLN A 166 6.76 -24.43 17.52
CA GLN A 166 6.95 -23.14 18.19
C GLN A 166 6.51 -23.18 19.67
N ALA A 167 5.70 -24.14 20.06
CA ALA A 167 5.23 -24.31 21.44
C ALA A 167 6.28 -24.95 22.37
N THR A 168 7.26 -25.66 21.83
CA THR A 168 8.31 -26.33 22.65
C THR A 168 9.49 -25.43 23.01
N ALA A 169 9.60 -24.23 22.43
CA ALA A 169 10.67 -23.28 22.73
C ALA A 169 10.32 -22.29 23.86
N THR A 170 9.06 -22.25 24.31
CA THR A 170 8.62 -21.39 25.41
C THR A 170 7.79 -22.20 26.39
N GLY A 171 8.29 -22.29 27.63
CA GLY A 171 7.71 -23.08 28.71
C GLY A 171 6.19 -22.85 28.86
N GLU A 172 5.51 -23.98 29.06
CA GLU A 172 4.07 -24.08 29.22
C GLU A 172 3.55 -23.09 30.30
N GLY A 173 2.59 -22.25 29.92
CA GLY A 173 1.74 -21.49 30.83
C GLY A 173 1.94 -19.96 30.85
N VAL A 174 2.88 -19.38 30.10
CA VAL A 174 3.10 -17.92 30.07
C VAL A 174 2.56 -17.29 28.79
N GLY A 175 2.45 -18.00 27.66
CA GLY A 175 2.14 -17.45 26.35
C GLY A 175 0.69 -16.93 26.19
N ALA A 176 -0.30 -17.63 26.67
CA ALA A 176 -1.72 -17.21 26.53
C ALA A 176 -2.04 -15.95 27.37
N ARG A 177 -1.46 -15.85 28.58
CA ARG A 177 -1.60 -14.65 29.42
C ARG A 177 -0.86 -13.43 28.87
N SER A 178 0.22 -13.65 28.10
CA SER A 178 1.00 -12.60 27.44
C SER A 178 0.26 -12.01 26.23
N ALA A 179 -0.29 -12.84 25.36
CA ALA A 179 -1.03 -12.38 24.18
C ALA A 179 -2.29 -11.59 24.54
N ASP A 180 -3.06 -12.04 25.52
CA ASP A 180 -4.21 -11.30 26.06
C ASP A 180 -3.80 -9.98 26.72
N ALA A 181 -2.64 -9.95 27.38
CA ALA A 181 -2.10 -8.74 28.00
C ALA A 181 -1.61 -7.72 26.95
N GLU A 182 -0.98 -8.18 25.86
CA GLU A 182 -0.53 -7.36 24.74
C GLU A 182 -1.70 -6.79 23.96
N GLY A 183 -2.71 -7.62 23.63
CA GLY A 183 -3.94 -7.18 22.99
C GLY A 183 -4.69 -6.12 23.81
N ASN A 184 -4.87 -6.36 25.11
CA ASN A 184 -5.46 -5.39 26.03
C ASN A 184 -4.63 -4.11 26.18
N HIS A 185 -3.29 -4.19 26.08
CA HIS A 185 -2.43 -3.03 26.11
C HIS A 185 -2.55 -2.21 24.82
N ALA A 186 -2.56 -2.87 23.65
CA ALA A 186 -2.74 -2.25 22.35
C ALA A 186 -4.07 -1.47 22.26
N VAL A 187 -5.17 -2.09 22.66
CA VAL A 187 -6.51 -1.43 22.70
C VAL A 187 -6.47 -0.18 23.58
N ARG A 188 -5.88 -0.28 24.78
CA ARG A 188 -5.77 0.89 25.69
C ARG A 188 -4.92 2.01 25.10
N LEU A 189 -3.82 1.69 24.39
CA LEU A 189 -2.99 2.71 23.71
C LEU A 189 -3.76 3.43 22.62
N LEU A 190 -4.47 2.68 21.76
CA LEU A 190 -5.27 3.24 20.67
C LEU A 190 -6.43 4.10 21.21
N ASP A 191 -7.14 3.62 22.21
CA ASP A 191 -8.24 4.36 22.85
C ASP A 191 -7.73 5.66 23.52
N ALA A 192 -6.57 5.63 24.15
CA ALA A 192 -5.97 6.84 24.73
C ALA A 192 -5.54 7.81 23.61
N ALA A 193 -4.93 7.31 22.54
CA ALA A 193 -4.54 8.10 21.37
C ALA A 193 -5.76 8.77 20.72
N ARG A 194 -6.86 8.06 20.54
CA ARG A 194 -8.14 8.59 20.00
C ARG A 194 -8.73 9.70 20.88
N ARG A 195 -8.50 9.65 22.18
CA ARG A 195 -8.89 10.73 23.11
C ARG A 195 -7.91 11.90 23.15
N GLY A 196 -6.88 11.90 22.27
CA GLY A 196 -5.90 12.98 22.13
C GLY A 196 -4.63 12.80 22.97
N ASP A 197 -4.41 11.63 23.60
CA ASP A 197 -3.14 11.37 24.30
C ASP A 197 -2.00 11.15 23.31
N ARG A 198 -1.23 12.21 23.07
CA ARG A 198 -0.07 12.21 22.16
C ARG A 198 1.04 11.25 22.61
N ARG A 199 1.16 10.98 23.91
CA ARG A 199 2.16 10.03 24.41
C ARG A 199 1.75 8.59 24.13
N ALA A 200 0.46 8.29 24.23
CA ALA A 200 -0.09 7.00 23.84
C ALA A 200 0.10 6.77 22.34
N LEU A 201 -0.22 7.75 21.49
CA LEU A 201 0.04 7.69 20.05
C LEU A 201 1.52 7.45 19.75
N ALA A 202 2.42 8.25 20.34
CA ALA A 202 3.86 8.09 20.13
C ALA A 202 4.36 6.69 20.53
N ARG A 203 3.82 6.12 21.61
CA ARG A 203 4.13 4.76 22.05
C ARG A 203 3.59 3.72 21.08
N ALA A 204 2.36 3.85 20.62
CA ALA A 204 1.76 2.94 19.64
C ALA A 204 2.63 2.88 18.36
N LEU A 205 2.99 4.05 17.81
CA LEU A 205 3.84 4.14 16.62
C LEU A 205 5.27 3.59 16.87
N THR A 206 5.85 3.81 18.07
CA THR A 206 7.16 3.22 18.41
C THR A 206 7.08 1.71 18.50
N THR A 207 6.01 1.18 19.09
CA THR A 207 5.81 -0.27 19.22
C THR A 207 5.71 -0.93 17.84
N VAL A 208 5.02 -0.30 16.89
CA VAL A 208 4.94 -0.78 15.51
C VAL A 208 6.29 -0.67 14.80
N GLU A 209 6.99 0.45 14.91
CA GLU A 209 8.34 0.61 14.33
C GLU A 209 9.34 -0.41 14.86
N THR A 210 9.19 -0.84 16.11
CA THR A 210 10.03 -1.87 16.73
C THR A 210 9.64 -3.26 16.22
N GLY A 211 8.38 -3.46 15.82
CA GLY A 211 7.87 -4.73 15.34
C GLY A 211 7.56 -5.73 16.46
N GLY A 212 7.54 -7.01 16.10
CA GLY A 212 7.25 -8.10 17.04
C GLY A 212 5.76 -8.26 17.38
N ALA A 213 5.44 -9.09 18.37
CA ALA A 213 4.05 -9.42 18.75
C ALA A 213 3.27 -8.19 19.22
N ALA A 214 3.88 -7.33 20.01
CA ALA A 214 3.26 -6.10 20.49
C ALA A 214 2.91 -5.13 19.34
N GLY A 215 3.80 -4.99 18.34
CA GLY A 215 3.55 -4.18 17.14
C GLY A 215 2.36 -4.72 16.36
N ARG A 216 2.34 -6.02 16.08
CA ARG A 216 1.22 -6.68 15.41
C ARG A 216 -0.10 -6.51 16.17
N ALA A 217 -0.09 -6.59 17.50
CA ALA A 217 -1.29 -6.39 18.31
C ALA A 217 -1.84 -4.94 18.18
N VAL A 218 -0.97 -3.93 18.08
CA VAL A 218 -1.39 -2.54 17.87
C VAL A 218 -2.02 -2.38 16.48
N VAL A 219 -1.42 -2.95 15.44
CA VAL A 219 -1.95 -2.87 14.07
C VAL A 219 -3.28 -3.60 13.97
N ALA A 220 -3.37 -4.81 14.52
CA ALA A 220 -4.63 -5.57 14.58
C ALA A 220 -5.72 -4.78 15.32
N GLY A 221 -5.39 -4.13 16.43
CA GLY A 221 -6.32 -3.25 17.15
C GLY A 221 -6.77 -2.05 16.31
N ALA A 222 -5.88 -1.46 15.52
CA ALA A 222 -6.22 -0.35 14.62
C ALA A 222 -7.15 -0.79 13.49
N SER A 223 -6.96 -2.00 12.94
CA SER A 223 -7.81 -2.56 11.87
C SER A 223 -9.26 -2.86 12.31
N LEU A 224 -9.51 -2.96 13.61
CA LEU A 224 -10.87 -3.12 14.16
C LEU A 224 -11.62 -1.78 14.29
N VAL A 225 -10.95 -0.67 14.06
CA VAL A 225 -11.54 0.66 14.12
C VAL A 225 -11.94 1.09 12.72
N GLU A 226 -13.20 1.46 12.54
CA GLU A 226 -13.67 2.04 11.30
C GLU A 226 -12.95 3.40 11.08
N PRO A 227 -12.13 3.57 10.01
CA PRO A 227 -11.37 4.79 9.83
C PRO A 227 -12.30 5.95 9.46
N GLY A 228 -12.06 7.10 10.06
CA GLY A 228 -12.67 8.35 9.61
C GLY A 228 -12.11 8.79 8.24
N PRO A 229 -12.70 9.82 7.64
CA PRO A 229 -12.18 10.39 6.39
C PRO A 229 -10.77 10.94 6.63
N THR A 230 -9.78 10.31 6.04
CA THR A 230 -8.37 10.70 6.13
C THR A 230 -7.79 10.84 4.73
N ILE A 231 -7.11 11.93 4.45
CA ILE A 231 -6.33 12.12 3.22
C ILE A 231 -4.87 11.84 3.54
N VAL A 232 -4.25 10.85 2.88
CA VAL A 232 -2.82 10.57 2.99
C VAL A 232 -2.11 11.15 1.78
N VAL A 233 -1.20 12.08 2.01
CA VAL A 233 -0.46 12.83 0.98
C VAL A 233 1.01 12.45 1.03
N GLY A 234 1.51 11.80 -0.01
CA GLY A 234 2.93 11.52 -0.18
C GLY A 234 3.63 12.71 -0.83
N ILE A 235 4.71 13.17 -0.21
CA ILE A 235 5.52 14.27 -0.72
C ILE A 235 6.92 13.76 -1.05
N THR A 236 7.23 13.71 -2.34
CA THR A 236 8.51 13.23 -2.88
C THR A 236 9.14 14.26 -3.81
N GLY A 237 10.38 14.04 -4.21
CA GLY A 237 11.12 14.96 -5.10
C GLY A 237 12.59 15.04 -4.70
N ALA A 238 13.40 15.72 -5.50
CA ALA A 238 14.85 15.78 -5.35
C ALA A 238 15.28 16.32 -3.96
N PRO A 239 16.45 15.91 -3.44
CA PRO A 239 17.04 16.53 -2.26
C PRO A 239 17.19 18.04 -2.47
N GLY A 240 16.88 18.83 -1.46
CA GLY A 240 16.98 20.29 -1.56
C GLY A 240 15.84 21.00 -2.29
N SER A 241 14.82 20.28 -2.79
CA SER A 241 13.63 20.90 -3.39
C SER A 241 12.72 21.62 -2.36
N GLY A 242 12.96 21.43 -1.06
CA GLY A 242 12.24 22.11 0.01
C GLY A 242 11.00 21.37 0.49
N LYS A 243 10.97 20.03 0.37
CA LYS A 243 9.86 19.17 0.80
C LYS A 243 9.41 19.42 2.25
N SER A 244 10.34 19.35 3.20
CA SER A 244 10.04 19.55 4.63
C SER A 244 9.46 20.94 4.92
N THR A 245 9.97 21.98 4.23
CA THR A 245 9.44 23.34 4.33
C THR A 245 8.03 23.43 3.75
N LEU A 246 7.82 22.74 2.62
CA LEU A 246 6.49 22.67 1.97
C LEU A 246 5.48 21.94 2.84
N VAL A 247 5.85 20.80 3.44
CA VAL A 247 4.99 20.08 4.40
C VAL A 247 4.60 20.98 5.56
N SER A 248 5.56 21.73 6.11
CA SER A 248 5.28 22.69 7.19
C SER A 248 4.32 23.79 6.77
N ALA A 249 4.52 24.38 5.59
CA ALA A 249 3.63 25.43 5.06
C ALA A 249 2.23 24.89 4.76
N LEU A 250 2.11 23.70 4.16
CA LEU A 250 0.84 23.03 3.91
C LEU A 250 0.09 22.69 5.19
N ALA A 251 0.76 22.15 6.19
CA ALA A 251 0.15 21.84 7.48
C ALA A 251 -0.39 23.11 8.16
N GLN A 252 0.36 24.20 8.14
CA GLN A 252 -0.11 25.50 8.65
C GLN A 252 -1.32 26.00 7.87
N GLN A 253 -1.27 25.96 6.53
CA GLN A 253 -2.39 26.38 5.68
C GLN A 253 -3.64 25.54 5.93
N TRP A 254 -3.48 24.23 6.14
CA TRP A 254 -4.60 23.35 6.50
C TRP A 254 -5.22 23.73 7.83
N ARG A 255 -4.39 23.99 8.86
CA ARG A 255 -4.85 24.41 10.18
C ARG A 255 -5.55 25.76 10.14
N VAL A 256 -5.11 26.69 9.27
CA VAL A 256 -5.78 27.98 9.06
C VAL A 256 -7.15 27.78 8.39
N SER A 257 -7.20 26.96 7.36
CA SER A 257 -8.43 26.71 6.61
C SER A 257 -9.44 25.85 7.37
N GLU A 258 -8.96 24.87 8.13
CA GLU A 258 -9.75 23.91 8.90
C GLU A 258 -9.18 23.77 10.33
N PRO A 259 -9.50 24.70 11.25
CA PRO A 259 -8.92 24.70 12.60
C PRO A 259 -9.19 23.44 13.44
N GLN A 260 -10.21 22.67 13.09
CA GLN A 260 -10.55 21.41 13.77
C GLN A 260 -9.85 20.19 13.15
N SER A 261 -9.27 20.32 11.95
CA SER A 261 -8.58 19.21 11.29
C SER A 261 -7.32 18.84 12.07
N THR A 262 -7.12 17.56 12.29
CA THR A 262 -5.89 17.01 12.90
C THR A 262 -4.93 16.55 11.82
N ILE A 263 -3.67 16.89 11.94
CA ILE A 263 -2.64 16.63 10.93
C ILE A 263 -1.52 15.78 11.54
N ALA A 264 -1.14 14.71 10.87
CA ALA A 264 0.07 13.97 11.17
C ALA A 264 1.12 14.19 10.06
N VAL A 265 2.38 14.26 10.46
CA VAL A 265 3.52 14.28 9.53
C VAL A 265 4.43 13.12 9.90
N LEU A 266 4.61 12.20 8.96
CA LEU A 266 5.60 11.13 9.00
C LEU A 266 6.75 11.52 8.07
N ALA A 267 7.90 11.87 8.63
CA ALA A 267 9.11 12.16 7.88
C ALA A 267 10.02 10.93 7.87
N ILE A 268 10.19 10.33 6.69
CA ILE A 268 11.11 9.21 6.52
C ILE A 268 12.52 9.79 6.38
N ASP A 269 13.38 9.48 7.33
CA ASP A 269 14.78 9.89 7.32
C ASP A 269 15.69 8.74 6.89
N PRO A 270 16.80 9.01 6.15
CA PRO A 270 17.79 7.99 5.95
C PRO A 270 18.33 7.56 7.33
N SER A 271 18.36 6.25 7.55
CA SER A 271 18.92 5.72 8.80
C SER A 271 20.36 6.15 8.96
N SER A 272 20.71 6.66 10.14
CA SER A 272 22.10 6.92 10.49
C SER A 272 22.89 5.60 10.47
N PRO A 273 23.97 5.48 9.67
CA PRO A 273 24.78 4.27 9.66
C PRO A 273 25.44 3.96 11.01
N VAL A 274 25.46 4.93 11.93
CA VAL A 274 26.13 4.82 13.26
C VAL A 274 25.14 4.48 14.36
N THR A 275 23.94 5.05 14.35
CA THR A 275 22.96 4.89 15.45
C THR A 275 21.73 4.05 15.07
N GLY A 276 21.51 3.77 13.80
CA GLY A 276 20.33 3.07 13.29
C GLY A 276 19.00 3.82 13.53
N GLY A 277 19.05 5.03 14.07
CA GLY A 277 17.88 5.88 14.34
C GLY A 277 17.75 7.04 13.35
N ALA A 278 16.57 7.67 13.31
CA ALA A 278 16.31 8.85 12.51
C ALA A 278 17.22 10.03 12.94
N VAL A 279 17.73 10.75 11.95
CA VAL A 279 18.58 11.94 12.23
C VAL A 279 17.67 13.08 12.68
N LEU A 280 17.92 13.66 13.83
CA LEU A 280 17.13 14.72 14.49
C LEU A 280 16.92 16.02 13.66
N GLY A 281 17.42 16.08 12.43
CA GLY A 281 17.40 17.28 11.59
C GLY A 281 16.02 17.82 11.22
N ASP A 282 15.01 16.94 11.05
CA ASP A 282 13.69 17.35 10.55
C ASP A 282 12.79 17.98 11.63
N ARG A 283 12.95 17.61 12.90
CA ARG A 283 12.25 18.30 14.01
C ARG A 283 12.61 19.79 14.09
N VAL A 284 13.83 20.15 13.74
CA VAL A 284 14.28 21.57 13.76
C VAL A 284 13.64 22.34 12.60
N ARG A 285 13.43 21.70 11.46
CA ARG A 285 12.83 22.34 10.26
C ARG A 285 11.32 22.55 10.39
N MET A 286 10.64 21.75 11.24
CA MET A 286 9.21 21.86 11.52
C MET A 286 8.90 22.64 12.79
N GLY A 287 9.85 23.48 13.26
CA GLY A 287 9.69 24.33 14.45
C GLY A 287 8.38 25.12 14.51
N PRO A 288 7.87 25.71 13.40
CA PRO A 288 6.60 26.41 13.38
C PRO A 288 5.37 25.57 13.76
N LEU A 289 5.43 24.25 13.61
CA LEU A 289 4.35 23.30 13.96
C LEU A 289 4.42 22.79 15.40
N ALA A 290 5.53 22.99 16.08
CA ALA A 290 5.82 22.36 17.39
C ALA A 290 4.86 22.80 18.52
N GLY A 291 4.18 23.93 18.36
CA GLY A 291 3.21 24.48 19.33
C GLY A 291 1.75 24.16 19.04
N ASP A 292 1.42 23.63 17.85
CA ASP A 292 0.02 23.35 17.48
C ASP A 292 -0.41 21.98 18.00
N SER A 293 -1.39 21.96 18.90
CA SER A 293 -1.96 20.72 19.46
C SER A 293 -2.68 19.85 18.41
N GLY A 294 -3.10 20.40 17.28
CA GLY A 294 -3.72 19.70 16.16
C GLY A 294 -2.70 19.05 15.21
N VAL A 295 -1.37 19.29 15.41
CA VAL A 295 -0.34 18.73 14.54
C VAL A 295 0.55 17.75 15.31
N PHE A 296 0.74 16.55 14.77
CA PHE A 296 1.62 15.53 15.28
C PHE A 296 2.74 15.26 14.27
N VAL A 297 4.00 15.36 14.70
CA VAL A 297 5.17 15.14 13.83
C VAL A 297 6.01 13.99 14.36
N ARG A 298 6.39 13.07 13.48
CA ARG A 298 7.27 11.94 13.78
C ARG A 298 8.26 11.70 12.65
N SER A 299 9.54 11.62 13.00
CA SER A 299 10.57 11.06 12.13
C SER A 299 10.58 9.53 12.25
N VAL A 300 10.67 8.85 11.14
CA VAL A 300 10.70 7.38 11.02
C VAL A 300 12.01 7.00 10.36
N ALA A 301 12.74 6.04 10.93
CA ALA A 301 13.97 5.56 10.33
C ALA A 301 13.65 4.72 9.08
N GLY A 302 14.24 5.07 7.92
CA GLY A 302 14.20 4.25 6.73
C GLY A 302 15.04 2.98 6.97
N ARG A 303 14.42 1.91 7.47
CA ARG A 303 15.03 0.58 7.62
C ARG A 303 14.57 -0.27 6.47
N GLY A 304 15.49 -0.89 5.78
CA GLY A 304 15.12 -1.92 4.79
C GLY A 304 15.82 -1.80 3.45
N SER A 305 15.38 -2.60 2.54
CA SER A 305 15.75 -2.70 1.14
C SER A 305 15.80 -1.31 0.50
N GLY A 306 16.85 -0.95 -0.16
CA GLY A 306 17.21 0.29 -0.85
C GLY A 306 16.15 1.28 -1.35
N ASP A 307 14.89 1.08 -1.06
CA ASP A 307 13.73 1.83 -1.57
C ASP A 307 13.37 3.08 -0.73
N GLY A 308 14.11 3.35 0.35
CA GLY A 308 13.97 4.61 1.12
C GLY A 308 12.72 4.73 1.99
N LEU A 309 11.79 3.79 1.94
CA LEU A 309 10.60 3.71 2.78
C LEU A 309 10.82 2.79 3.99
N SER A 310 10.19 3.14 5.10
CA SER A 310 10.17 2.28 6.28
C SER A 310 9.11 1.19 6.10
N ASP A 311 9.45 -0.06 6.40
CA ASP A 311 8.49 -1.18 6.41
C ASP A 311 7.30 -0.95 7.36
N ALA A 312 7.47 -0.06 8.35
CA ALA A 312 6.43 0.31 9.29
C ALA A 312 5.54 1.49 8.84
N ALA A 313 5.80 2.12 7.67
CA ALA A 313 5.08 3.31 7.24
C ALA A 313 3.59 3.04 7.00
N ASP A 314 3.25 1.91 6.37
CA ASP A 314 1.86 1.52 6.11
C ASP A 314 1.10 1.28 7.42
N ASP A 315 1.69 0.54 8.34
CA ASP A 315 1.14 0.27 9.67
C ASP A 315 0.93 1.57 10.47
N MET A 316 1.88 2.51 10.39
CA MET A 316 1.75 3.80 11.03
C MET A 316 0.62 4.63 10.44
N ILE A 317 0.46 4.62 9.12
CA ILE A 317 -0.65 5.29 8.43
C ILE A 317 -1.98 4.68 8.88
N ALA A 318 -2.08 3.34 8.95
CA ALA A 318 -3.28 2.66 9.43
C ALA A 318 -3.66 3.07 10.86
N ILE A 319 -2.67 3.20 11.76
CA ILE A 319 -2.88 3.69 13.13
C ILE A 319 -3.36 5.14 13.11
N LEU A 320 -2.76 6.02 12.32
CA LEU A 320 -3.15 7.42 12.24
C LEU A 320 -4.58 7.59 11.69
N ARG A 321 -4.98 6.76 10.73
CA ARG A 321 -6.36 6.68 10.25
C ARG A 321 -7.32 6.21 11.35
N ALA A 322 -6.97 5.15 12.09
CA ALA A 322 -7.78 4.62 13.19
C ALA A 322 -7.91 5.60 14.37
N VAL A 323 -6.89 6.41 14.62
CA VAL A 323 -6.90 7.46 15.65
C VAL A 323 -7.76 8.66 15.22
N GLY A 324 -7.97 8.87 13.91
CA GLY A 324 -8.86 9.89 13.38
C GLY A 324 -8.14 11.17 12.94
N PHE A 325 -6.92 11.05 12.42
CA PHE A 325 -6.27 12.18 11.75
C PHE A 325 -6.97 12.49 10.43
N GLY A 326 -7.29 13.77 10.20
CA GLY A 326 -7.92 14.22 8.94
C GLY A 326 -6.95 14.23 7.77
N VAL A 327 -5.66 14.55 8.03
CA VAL A 327 -4.61 14.59 7.01
C VAL A 327 -3.34 13.92 7.54
N VAL A 328 -2.71 13.09 6.71
CA VAL A 328 -1.40 12.51 6.98
C VAL A 328 -0.45 12.89 5.85
N PHE A 329 0.61 13.63 6.14
CA PHE A 329 1.70 13.87 5.20
C PHE A 329 2.79 12.81 5.41
N LEU A 330 3.14 12.12 4.33
CA LEU A 330 4.29 11.19 4.27
C LEU A 330 5.40 11.87 3.46
N GLU A 331 6.45 12.34 4.12
CA GLU A 331 7.61 12.93 3.47
C GLU A 331 8.72 11.90 3.27
N THR A 332 9.26 11.80 2.06
CA THR A 332 10.33 10.84 1.73
C THR A 332 11.68 11.50 1.53
N VAL A 333 12.77 10.71 1.59
CA VAL A 333 14.19 11.13 1.49
C VAL A 333 14.51 11.65 0.10
N GLY A 334 13.89 11.71 -0.88
CA GLY A 334 14.25 12.35 -2.16
C GLY A 334 15.30 11.63 -3.00
N SER A 335 15.46 10.31 -2.88
CA SER A 335 16.33 9.52 -3.75
C SER A 335 15.79 9.41 -5.19
N GLY A 336 14.57 9.85 -5.43
CA GLY A 336 13.92 9.81 -6.75
C GLY A 336 13.47 8.40 -7.20
N GLN A 337 13.83 7.35 -6.47
CA GLN A 337 13.37 5.97 -6.72
C GLN A 337 12.18 5.58 -5.84
N ASP A 338 11.90 6.38 -4.80
CA ASP A 338 10.89 6.09 -3.79
C ASP A 338 9.45 6.40 -4.24
N ALA A 339 9.25 7.03 -5.39
CA ALA A 339 7.92 7.51 -5.80
C ALA A 339 6.90 6.39 -6.01
N LEU A 340 7.32 5.25 -6.56
CA LEU A 340 6.43 4.09 -6.75
C LEU A 340 6.03 3.45 -5.42
N ALA A 341 6.99 3.35 -4.50
CA ALA A 341 6.72 2.81 -3.18
C ALA A 341 5.81 3.76 -2.37
N VAL A 342 5.98 5.07 -2.51
CA VAL A 342 5.07 6.08 -1.93
C VAL A 342 3.67 5.97 -2.51
N ASP A 343 3.54 5.84 -3.85
CA ASP A 343 2.24 5.73 -4.52
C ASP A 343 1.38 4.58 -3.98
N ALA A 344 2.01 3.48 -3.58
CA ALA A 344 1.32 2.34 -2.99
C ALA A 344 0.71 2.63 -1.61
N LEU A 345 1.27 3.57 -0.85
CA LEU A 345 0.91 3.85 0.55
C LEU A 345 -0.03 5.04 0.72
N VAL A 346 -0.12 5.93 -0.28
CA VAL A 346 -0.77 7.23 -0.10
C VAL A 346 -2.00 7.40 -0.98
N ASP A 347 -2.79 8.38 -0.62
CA ASP A 347 -3.95 8.76 -1.39
C ASP A 347 -3.59 9.69 -2.55
N ILE A 348 -2.67 10.61 -2.35
CA ILE A 348 -2.25 11.62 -3.31
C ILE A 348 -0.73 11.67 -3.33
N VAL A 349 -0.14 11.69 -4.53
CA VAL A 349 1.31 11.88 -4.72
C VAL A 349 1.58 13.30 -5.19
N VAL A 350 2.32 14.05 -4.39
CA VAL A 350 2.82 15.37 -4.72
C VAL A 350 4.32 15.28 -5.03
N VAL A 351 4.71 15.60 -6.25
CA VAL A 351 6.12 15.60 -6.66
C VAL A 351 6.65 17.03 -6.69
N VAL A 352 7.71 17.28 -5.90
CA VAL A 352 8.26 18.61 -5.67
C VAL A 352 9.56 18.82 -6.46
N HIS A 353 9.53 19.80 -7.31
CA HIS A 353 10.69 20.34 -8.04
C HIS A 353 11.10 21.71 -7.54
N ALA A 354 12.32 22.15 -7.83
CA ALA A 354 12.76 23.51 -7.56
C ALA A 354 13.82 23.94 -8.61
N PRO A 355 13.91 25.23 -8.94
CA PRO A 355 14.91 25.72 -9.89
C PRO A 355 16.32 25.50 -9.33
N GLY A 356 17.29 25.29 -10.23
CA GLY A 356 18.72 25.17 -9.89
C GLY A 356 19.18 23.82 -9.31
N LEU A 357 18.32 22.81 -9.26
CA LEU A 357 18.67 21.45 -8.82
C LEU A 357 19.05 20.54 -10.00
N GLY A 358 20.31 20.69 -10.49
CA GLY A 358 20.89 19.84 -11.54
C GLY A 358 20.30 20.08 -12.93
N ASP A 359 20.79 19.36 -13.98
CA ASP A 359 20.24 19.40 -15.35
C ASP A 359 18.77 19.00 -15.34
N SER A 360 17.92 20.02 -15.19
CA SER A 360 16.56 19.94 -14.70
C SER A 360 15.57 19.22 -15.62
N ILE A 361 15.95 18.94 -16.85
CA ILE A 361 15.10 18.23 -17.82
C ILE A 361 15.52 16.77 -18.00
N GLN A 362 16.82 16.44 -17.87
CA GLN A 362 17.29 15.04 -17.94
C GLN A 362 17.14 14.29 -16.60
N GLY A 363 17.06 15.01 -15.48
CA GLY A 363 16.77 14.44 -14.14
C GLY A 363 15.30 14.22 -13.85
N LEU A 364 14.40 14.68 -14.71
CA LEU A 364 13.00 14.24 -14.77
C LEU A 364 12.97 12.79 -15.24
N LYS A 365 13.38 11.87 -14.37
CA LYS A 365 13.14 10.44 -14.61
C LYS A 365 11.64 10.31 -14.89
N ALA A 366 11.30 9.92 -16.10
CA ALA A 366 9.92 9.85 -16.59
C ALA A 366 8.96 9.24 -15.55
N GLY A 367 9.41 8.22 -14.80
CA GLY A 367 8.64 7.55 -13.77
C GLY A 367 8.15 8.39 -12.58
N LEU A 368 8.87 9.45 -12.18
CA LEU A 368 8.45 10.32 -11.08
C LEU A 368 7.27 11.23 -11.46
N VAL A 369 7.32 11.74 -12.68
CA VAL A 369 6.28 12.62 -13.22
C VAL A 369 5.00 11.83 -13.51
N ASP A 370 5.13 10.56 -13.89
CA ASP A 370 4.00 9.71 -14.29
C ASP A 370 3.11 9.26 -13.12
N VAL A 371 3.67 9.17 -11.90
CA VAL A 371 2.90 8.82 -10.69
C VAL A 371 2.29 10.02 -9.98
N ALA A 372 2.67 11.25 -10.34
CA ALA A 372 2.21 12.45 -9.68
C ALA A 372 0.71 12.70 -9.90
N ASP A 373 -0.01 13.01 -8.83
CA ASP A 373 -1.34 13.60 -8.88
C ASP A 373 -1.27 15.14 -8.92
N VAL A 374 -0.21 15.71 -8.33
CA VAL A 374 0.08 17.15 -8.37
C VAL A 374 1.59 17.35 -8.54
N LEU A 375 1.98 18.17 -9.51
CA LEU A 375 3.36 18.63 -9.69
C LEU A 375 3.55 20.00 -9.07
N VAL A 376 4.59 20.17 -8.27
CA VAL A 376 4.90 21.42 -7.59
C VAL A 376 6.27 21.92 -8.00
N VAL A 377 6.34 23.15 -8.46
CA VAL A 377 7.57 23.93 -8.56
C VAL A 377 7.67 24.81 -7.33
N ASN A 378 8.43 24.35 -6.35
CA ASN A 378 8.68 25.11 -5.12
C ASN A 378 9.79 26.14 -5.34
N LYS A 379 9.94 27.09 -4.41
CA LYS A 379 10.84 28.23 -4.51
C LYS A 379 10.50 29.12 -5.72
N ALA A 380 9.20 29.37 -5.91
CA ALA A 380 8.71 30.22 -6.99
C ALA A 380 9.24 31.66 -6.92
N ASP A 381 9.77 32.06 -5.76
CA ASP A 381 10.46 33.33 -5.51
C ASP A 381 11.87 33.39 -6.15
N LEU A 382 12.40 32.27 -6.68
CA LEU A 382 13.70 32.23 -7.34
C LEU A 382 13.58 32.26 -8.86
N ASP A 383 14.62 32.83 -9.49
CA ASP A 383 14.75 32.85 -10.94
C ASP A 383 14.71 31.43 -11.54
N GLY A 384 14.01 31.29 -12.66
CA GLY A 384 13.89 30.03 -13.38
C GLY A 384 12.71 29.15 -12.97
N ALA A 385 11.97 29.51 -11.91
CA ALA A 385 10.81 28.71 -11.45
C ALA A 385 9.71 28.62 -12.53
N THR A 386 9.32 29.74 -13.12
CA THR A 386 8.29 29.79 -14.18
C THR A 386 8.74 29.07 -15.47
N ALA A 387 10.03 29.13 -15.79
CA ALA A 387 10.57 28.37 -16.94
C ALA A 387 10.49 26.85 -16.68
N LEU A 388 10.82 26.40 -15.47
CA LEU A 388 10.69 25.00 -15.06
C LEU A 388 9.22 24.54 -15.07
N ALA A 389 8.30 25.35 -14.52
CA ALA A 389 6.89 25.05 -14.54
C ALA A 389 6.33 24.92 -15.98
N SER A 390 6.75 25.82 -16.87
CA SER A 390 6.38 25.76 -18.29
C SER A 390 6.93 24.51 -18.98
N ALA A 391 8.17 24.08 -18.68
CA ALA A 391 8.76 22.86 -19.20
C ALA A 391 8.02 21.61 -18.71
N LEU A 392 7.62 21.57 -17.44
CA LEU A 392 6.82 20.48 -16.88
C LEU A 392 5.44 20.38 -17.53
N ARG A 393 4.75 21.51 -17.72
CA ARG A 393 3.45 21.57 -18.43
C ARG A 393 3.60 21.08 -19.88
N PHE A 394 4.64 21.52 -20.57
CA PHE A 394 4.91 21.09 -21.95
C PHE A 394 5.22 19.61 -22.06
N GLY A 395 6.05 19.06 -21.15
CA GLY A 395 6.44 17.64 -21.15
C GLY A 395 5.29 16.67 -20.89
N ARG A 396 4.24 17.09 -20.18
CA ARG A 396 3.03 16.28 -19.92
C ARG A 396 1.91 16.51 -20.93
N GLY A 397 1.98 17.52 -21.78
CA GLY A 397 0.83 18.01 -22.49
C GLY A 397 -0.14 18.73 -21.56
N GLU A 398 -1.29 19.16 -22.06
CA GLU A 398 -2.38 19.73 -21.25
C GLU A 398 -3.13 18.57 -20.55
N ASP A 399 -2.52 18.00 -19.49
CA ASP A 399 -3.19 16.99 -18.66
C ASP A 399 -3.98 17.70 -17.53
N PRO A 400 -5.31 17.79 -17.63
CA PRO A 400 -6.12 18.47 -16.62
C PRO A 400 -6.17 17.72 -15.29
N ILE A 401 -5.69 16.46 -15.27
CA ILE A 401 -5.77 15.57 -14.11
C ILE A 401 -4.59 15.82 -13.16
N CYS A 402 -3.44 16.28 -13.65
CA CYS A 402 -2.25 16.54 -12.84
C CYS A 402 -1.77 17.99 -13.02
N PRO A 403 -2.24 18.94 -12.22
CA PRO A 403 -1.85 20.32 -12.32
C PRO A 403 -0.38 20.54 -11.96
N VAL A 404 0.25 21.52 -12.60
CA VAL A 404 1.59 22.04 -12.26
C VAL A 404 1.43 23.38 -11.56
N LEU A 405 1.77 23.43 -10.28
CA LEU A 405 1.62 24.60 -9.43
C LEU A 405 2.97 25.20 -9.04
N GLU A 406 3.06 26.51 -9.11
CA GLU A 406 4.21 27.28 -8.63
C GLU A 406 3.93 27.75 -7.21
N VAL A 407 4.82 27.45 -6.26
CA VAL A 407 4.66 27.80 -4.85
C VAL A 407 5.98 28.29 -4.25
N SER A 408 5.89 29.15 -3.27
CA SER A 408 7.03 29.46 -2.39
C SER A 408 6.68 29.07 -0.96
N SER A 409 7.29 28.00 -0.48
CA SER A 409 7.10 27.51 0.89
C SER A 409 7.59 28.54 1.93
N THR A 410 8.45 29.48 1.55
CA THR A 410 9.03 30.48 2.43
C THR A 410 8.14 31.71 2.55
N THR A 411 7.54 32.17 1.44
CA THR A 411 6.64 33.35 1.41
C THR A 411 5.17 32.98 1.65
N GLY A 412 4.81 31.71 1.48
CA GLY A 412 3.43 31.22 1.53
C GLY A 412 2.67 31.37 0.21
N GLU A 413 3.28 31.93 -0.82
CA GLU A 413 2.65 32.10 -2.13
C GLU A 413 2.30 30.74 -2.76
N GLY A 414 1.09 30.62 -3.31
CA GLY A 414 0.59 29.41 -3.97
C GLY A 414 0.20 28.25 -3.05
N ILE A 415 0.50 28.29 -1.73
CA ILE A 415 0.24 27.18 -0.80
C ILE A 415 -1.25 26.90 -0.63
N ALA A 416 -2.10 27.94 -0.60
CA ALA A 416 -3.55 27.76 -0.53
C ALA A 416 -4.08 27.01 -1.77
N GLY A 417 -3.66 27.41 -2.97
CA GLY A 417 -4.05 26.75 -4.22
C GLY A 417 -3.54 25.30 -4.29
N LEU A 418 -2.34 25.01 -3.74
CA LEU A 418 -1.82 23.65 -3.65
C LEU A 418 -2.69 22.78 -2.71
N ARG A 419 -3.10 23.32 -1.56
CA ARG A 419 -4.05 22.63 -0.68
C ARG A 419 -5.35 22.28 -1.40
N GLU A 420 -5.94 23.26 -2.12
CA GLU A 420 -7.16 23.05 -2.88
C GLU A 420 -7.00 21.96 -3.94
N ALA A 421 -5.90 21.97 -4.68
CA ALA A 421 -5.59 20.95 -5.69
C ALA A 421 -5.46 19.56 -5.09
N ILE A 422 -4.86 19.42 -3.90
CA ILE A 422 -4.75 18.15 -3.17
C ILE A 422 -6.15 17.65 -2.76
N VAL A 423 -7.00 18.53 -2.20
CA VAL A 423 -8.38 18.18 -1.83
C VAL A 423 -9.20 17.80 -3.05
N GLU A 424 -9.07 18.54 -4.15
CA GLU A 424 -9.75 18.20 -5.40
C GLU A 424 -9.30 16.82 -5.93
N ALA A 425 -7.99 16.57 -5.94
CA ALA A 425 -7.45 15.28 -6.36
C ALA A 425 -7.95 14.13 -5.48
N SER A 426 -8.09 14.33 -4.16
CA SER A 426 -8.59 13.31 -3.23
C SER A 426 -10.08 12.97 -3.43
N ASN A 427 -10.85 13.87 -4.00
CA ASN A 427 -12.28 13.66 -4.29
C ASN A 427 -12.53 12.99 -5.66
N ARG A 428 -11.50 12.77 -6.47
CA ARG A 428 -11.65 12.11 -7.77
C ARG A 428 -11.90 10.61 -7.59
N PRO A 429 -12.79 10.01 -8.41
CA PRO A 429 -12.94 8.55 -8.41
C PRO A 429 -11.60 7.90 -8.73
N ARG A 430 -11.14 7.04 -7.84
CA ARG A 430 -9.89 6.29 -8.06
C ARG A 430 -10.18 5.10 -8.96
N ASP A 431 -9.44 5.02 -10.06
CA ASP A 431 -9.31 3.77 -10.81
C ASP A 431 -8.21 2.94 -10.14
N PRO A 432 -8.55 1.89 -9.37
CA PRO A 432 -7.56 1.06 -8.68
C PRO A 432 -6.58 0.39 -9.66
N PHE A 433 -6.98 0.27 -10.94
CA PHE A 433 -6.12 -0.26 -12.00
C PHE A 433 -5.24 0.80 -12.66
N ALA A 434 -5.55 2.09 -12.52
CA ALA A 434 -4.70 3.15 -13.07
C ALA A 434 -3.31 3.14 -12.42
N ARG A 435 -3.22 2.90 -11.12
CA ARG A 435 -1.94 2.79 -10.40
C ARG A 435 -1.15 1.56 -10.83
N ALA A 436 -1.81 0.40 -10.91
CA ALA A 436 -1.18 -0.82 -11.39
C ALA A 436 -0.70 -0.69 -12.85
N ARG A 437 -1.48 -0.01 -13.72
CA ARG A 437 -1.06 0.29 -15.09
C ARG A 437 0.15 1.20 -15.14
N ARG A 438 0.16 2.29 -14.36
CA ARG A 438 1.31 3.21 -14.27
C ARG A 438 2.57 2.47 -13.80
N ALA A 439 2.47 1.65 -12.74
CA ALA A 439 3.60 0.87 -12.24
C ALA A 439 4.16 -0.11 -13.29
N ILE A 440 3.31 -0.75 -14.09
CA ILE A 440 3.71 -1.66 -15.17
C ILE A 440 4.37 -0.88 -16.33
N GLU A 441 3.84 0.28 -16.72
CA GLU A 441 4.38 1.12 -17.78
C GLU A 441 5.77 1.66 -17.39
N ILE A 442 5.94 2.10 -16.15
CA ILE A 442 7.22 2.56 -15.60
C ILE A 442 8.23 1.41 -15.55
N GLY A 443 7.84 0.23 -15.10
CA GLY A 443 8.69 -0.97 -15.09
C GLY A 443 9.17 -1.37 -16.49
N ARG A 444 8.37 -1.15 -17.55
CA ARG A 444 8.76 -1.41 -18.95
C ARG A 444 9.70 -0.36 -19.53
N ALA A 445 9.68 0.86 -19.04
CA ALA A 445 10.58 1.92 -19.52
C ALA A 445 12.00 1.80 -18.96
N HIS A 446 12.23 0.92 -18.00
CA HIS A 446 13.53 0.71 -17.33
C HIS A 446 14.19 -0.63 -17.70
N VAL A 447 13.62 -1.40 -18.62
CA VAL A 447 14.18 -2.60 -19.26
C VAL A 447 14.52 -2.30 -20.72
#